data_f3f84be846b68bbba972d4536a9ce427
#
_entry.id   f3f84be846b68bbba972d4536a9ce427
#
_cell.length_a   1.000
_cell.length_b   1.000
_cell.length_c   1.000
_cell.angle_alpha   90.00
_cell.angle_beta   90.00
_cell.angle_gamma   90.00
#
_symmetry.space_group_name_H-M   'P 1'
#
loop_
_entity.id
_entity.type
_entity.pdbx_description
1 polymer ?
#
loop_
_entity_poly.entity_id
_entity_poly.type
_entity_poly.pdbx_seq_one_letter_code
_entity_poly.pdbx_strand_id
1 'polypeptide(L)'
;MNSEGYKDPTAEKAIHNAGYLPKHIWEPHGEVIPLQEMTENEKKKEFLRRYRRAVRREQEILNEIQRLRADKMFPSVCNDGMPRGSSQTDLSDYAANIDEAIEELKEERLEKIKIYREIEIRIRCVKDEDEQEVLRMRYIKGMKWEEVAVKMNYSYRGVLKIHGKALENFEIK
;
A
#
# COMPACT_ATOMS: atom_id res chain seq x y z
N MET A 1 -4.64 14.04 49.38
CA MET A 1 -4.33 12.61 49.19
C MET A 1 -3.85 12.44 47.77
N ASN A 2 -2.53 12.39 47.63
CA ASN A 2 -1.86 12.30 46.33
C ASN A 2 -1.75 10.81 45.94
N SER A 3 -2.35 10.43 44.81
CA SER A 3 -2.13 9.12 44.19
C SER A 3 -0.92 9.22 43.23
N GLU A 4 0.28 8.97 43.74
CA GLU A 4 1.45 8.77 42.92
C GLU A 4 1.33 7.44 42.15
N GLY A 5 1.32 7.50 40.82
CA GLY A 5 1.33 6.34 39.96
C GLY A 5 2.64 5.58 40.08
N TYR A 6 2.55 4.32 40.48
CA TYR A 6 3.66 3.36 40.53
C TYR A 6 4.21 3.15 39.10
N LYS A 7 5.41 3.63 38.83
CA LYS A 7 6.18 3.31 37.62
C LYS A 7 7.05 2.08 37.91
N ASP A 8 6.76 0.98 37.24
CA ASP A 8 7.54 -0.25 37.34
C ASP A 8 8.87 -0.09 36.57
N PRO A 9 10.03 -0.06 37.23
CA PRO A 9 11.33 0.14 36.62
C PRO A 9 11.84 -1.08 35.84
N THR A 10 11.14 -2.22 35.90
CA THR A 10 11.53 -3.44 35.16
C THR A 10 11.07 -3.44 33.71
N ALA A 11 10.02 -2.70 33.38
CA ALA A 11 9.51 -2.58 32.00
C ALA A 11 10.45 -1.76 31.10
N GLU A 12 11.10 -0.72 31.64
CA GLU A 12 12.04 0.10 30.88
C GLU A 12 13.36 -0.64 30.54
N LYS A 13 13.80 -1.55 31.39
CA LYS A 13 15.03 -2.35 31.15
C LYS A 13 14.83 -3.47 30.13
N ALA A 14 13.64 -4.02 30.01
CA ALA A 14 13.33 -5.08 29.03
C ALA A 14 13.31 -4.56 27.58
N ILE A 15 12.96 -3.29 27.38
CA ILE A 15 12.92 -2.64 26.04
C ILE A 15 14.33 -2.27 25.57
N HIS A 16 15.28 -2.04 26.48
CA HIS A 16 16.65 -1.62 26.14
C HIS A 16 17.57 -2.77 25.71
N ASN A 17 17.22 -4.03 26.03
CA ASN A 17 18.03 -5.21 25.71
C ASN A 17 17.64 -5.94 24.43
N ALA A 18 16.53 -5.57 23.77
CA ALA A 18 16.21 -6.03 22.44
C ALA A 18 16.88 -5.10 21.40
N GLY A 19 18.18 -5.21 21.24
CA GLY A 19 19.06 -4.35 20.43
C GLY A 19 18.76 -4.38 18.92
N TYR A 20 17.51 -4.20 18.49
CA TYR A 20 17.15 -4.13 17.05
C TYR A 20 15.89 -3.33 16.75
N LEU A 21 15.76 -2.13 17.34
CA LEU A 21 14.78 -1.16 16.83
C LEU A 21 15.51 0.17 16.60
N PRO A 22 15.56 0.65 15.35
CA PRO A 22 16.10 1.98 15.10
C PRO A 22 15.27 3.02 15.87
N LYS A 23 15.96 3.91 16.59
CA LYS A 23 15.42 4.91 17.55
C LYS A 23 14.38 5.90 16.97
N HIS A 24 13.97 5.76 15.73
CA HIS A 24 13.06 6.68 15.05
C HIS A 24 11.74 6.05 14.58
N ILE A 25 11.35 4.88 15.09
CA ILE A 25 10.08 4.25 14.70
C ILE A 25 8.91 4.66 15.61
N TRP A 26 9.16 5.38 16.73
CA TRP A 26 8.11 5.79 17.67
C TRP A 26 8.22 7.26 18.08
N GLU A 27 8.14 8.18 17.13
CA GLU A 27 7.68 9.52 17.42
C GLU A 27 6.21 9.63 17.04
N PRO A 28 5.30 9.99 17.98
CA PRO A 28 3.85 10.01 17.74
C PRO A 28 3.41 11.16 16.83
N HIS A 29 4.34 11.91 16.30
CA HIS A 29 4.13 12.93 15.27
C HIS A 29 4.99 12.50 14.07
N GLY A 30 4.39 11.67 13.18
CA GLY A 30 5.01 11.34 11.92
C GLY A 30 5.31 12.65 11.16
N GLU A 31 6.50 13.19 11.33
CA GLU A 31 7.02 14.21 10.42
C GLU A 31 7.10 13.53 9.05
N VAL A 32 6.18 13.96 8.19
CA VAL A 32 6.24 13.62 6.77
C VAL A 32 7.54 14.27 6.27
N ILE A 33 8.59 13.45 6.05
CA ILE A 33 9.85 13.94 5.47
C ILE A 33 9.48 14.64 4.17
N PRO A 34 9.71 15.97 4.06
CA PRO A 34 9.35 16.67 2.85
C PRO A 34 10.13 16.08 1.67
N LEU A 35 9.47 15.94 0.51
CA LEU A 35 10.05 15.39 -0.72
C LEU A 35 11.42 16.01 -1.09
N GLN A 36 11.73 17.19 -0.58
CA GLN A 36 12.97 17.92 -0.79
C GLN A 36 14.18 17.33 -0.06
N GLU A 37 13.98 16.52 0.99
CA GLU A 37 15.05 15.87 1.75
C GLU A 37 15.31 14.40 1.32
N MET A 38 14.50 13.87 0.41
CA MET A 38 14.67 12.50 -0.08
C MET A 38 15.88 12.40 -1.02
N THR A 39 16.67 11.35 -0.84
CA THR A 39 17.74 11.03 -1.81
C THR A 39 17.16 10.71 -3.18
N GLU A 40 17.95 10.88 -4.25
CA GLU A 40 17.51 10.56 -5.62
C GLU A 40 17.01 9.10 -5.75
N ASN A 41 17.67 8.17 -5.08
CA ASN A 41 17.23 6.77 -5.09
C ASN A 41 15.90 6.56 -4.33
N GLU A 42 15.63 7.33 -3.30
CA GLU A 42 14.34 7.29 -2.60
C GLU A 42 13.22 7.85 -3.46
N LYS A 43 13.46 8.95 -4.16
CA LYS A 43 12.51 9.51 -5.14
C LYS A 43 12.18 8.48 -6.23
N LYS A 44 13.19 7.80 -6.77
CA LYS A 44 13.02 6.74 -7.77
C LYS A 44 12.20 5.55 -7.25
N LYS A 45 12.48 5.10 -6.03
CA LYS A 45 11.69 4.05 -5.37
C LYS A 45 10.26 4.49 -5.14
N GLU A 46 10.04 5.72 -4.70
CA GLU A 46 8.72 6.27 -4.45
C GLU A 46 7.91 6.40 -5.75
N PHE A 47 8.53 6.84 -6.83
CA PHE A 47 7.92 6.84 -8.16
C PHE A 47 7.48 5.43 -8.57
N LEU A 48 8.35 4.43 -8.45
CA LEU A 48 8.05 3.04 -8.80
C LEU A 48 6.95 2.42 -7.92
N ARG A 49 6.85 2.83 -6.65
CA ARG A 49 5.81 2.36 -5.71
C ARG A 49 4.40 2.88 -6.04
N ARG A 50 4.28 3.93 -6.86
CA ARG A 50 2.97 4.51 -7.25
C ARG A 50 2.02 3.46 -7.79
N TYR A 51 2.48 2.55 -8.64
CA TYR A 51 1.65 1.49 -9.20
C TYR A 51 1.08 0.57 -8.12
N ARG A 52 1.89 0.14 -7.15
CA ARG A 52 1.43 -0.73 -6.07
C ARG A 52 0.42 -0.04 -5.14
N ARG A 53 0.53 1.28 -5.01
CA ARG A 53 -0.48 2.08 -4.28
C ARG A 53 -1.80 2.12 -5.05
N ALA A 54 -1.76 2.37 -6.35
CA ALA A 54 -2.96 2.36 -7.19
C ALA A 54 -3.66 0.99 -7.18
N VAL A 55 -2.89 -0.11 -7.24
CA VAL A 55 -3.46 -1.47 -7.11
C VAL A 55 -4.16 -1.68 -5.76
N ARG A 56 -3.61 -1.14 -4.67
CA ARG A 56 -4.24 -1.25 -3.34
C ARG A 56 -5.54 -0.43 -3.27
N ARG A 57 -5.53 0.82 -3.76
CA ARG A 57 -6.74 1.65 -3.79
C ARG A 57 -7.87 0.98 -4.59
N GLU A 58 -7.57 0.45 -5.77
CA GLU A 58 -8.56 -0.33 -6.53
C GLU A 58 -9.14 -1.49 -5.71
N GLN A 59 -8.28 -2.21 -4.99
CA GLN A 59 -8.73 -3.33 -4.15
C GLN A 59 -9.59 -2.87 -2.97
N GLU A 60 -9.29 -1.72 -2.39
CA GLU A 60 -10.07 -1.11 -1.30
C GLU A 60 -11.48 -0.76 -1.78
N ILE A 61 -11.62 -0.13 -2.96
CA ILE A 61 -12.92 0.18 -3.55
C ILE A 61 -13.71 -1.11 -3.89
N LEU A 62 -13.04 -2.13 -4.45
CA LEU A 62 -13.67 -3.43 -4.71
C LEU A 62 -14.20 -4.09 -3.43
N ASN A 63 -13.44 -4.02 -2.35
CA ASN A 63 -13.85 -4.55 -1.05
C ASN A 63 -15.05 -3.76 -0.51
N GLU A 64 -15.10 -2.44 -0.70
CA GLU A 64 -16.22 -1.61 -0.30
C GLU A 64 -17.50 -1.96 -1.06
N ILE A 65 -17.42 -2.11 -2.39
CA ILE A 65 -18.54 -2.59 -3.20
C ILE A 65 -19.04 -3.95 -2.72
N GLN A 66 -18.13 -4.85 -2.34
CA GLN A 66 -18.53 -6.16 -1.82
C GLN A 66 -19.23 -6.06 -0.46
N ARG A 67 -18.77 -5.17 0.43
CA ARG A 67 -19.42 -4.91 1.73
C ARG A 67 -20.82 -4.35 1.54
N LEU A 68 -20.96 -3.31 0.72
CA LEU A 68 -22.29 -2.71 0.42
C LEU A 68 -23.27 -3.76 -0.10
N ARG A 69 -22.82 -4.67 -0.96
CA ARG A 69 -23.65 -5.77 -1.47
C ARG A 69 -24.00 -6.79 -0.38
N ALA A 70 -23.04 -7.16 0.47
CA ALA A 70 -23.26 -8.12 1.55
C ALA A 70 -24.24 -7.59 2.58
N ASP A 71 -24.14 -6.33 2.98
CA ASP A 71 -25.04 -5.68 3.95
C ASP A 71 -26.50 -5.69 3.46
N LYS A 72 -26.71 -5.58 2.16
CA LYS A 72 -28.06 -5.66 1.58
C LYS A 72 -28.57 -7.09 1.49
N MET A 73 -27.70 -8.08 1.25
CA MET A 73 -28.07 -9.50 1.18
C MET A 73 -28.37 -10.10 2.55
N PHE A 74 -27.72 -9.59 3.60
CA PHE A 74 -27.87 -10.07 4.97
C PHE A 74 -28.19 -8.89 5.91
N PRO A 75 -29.40 -8.29 5.79
CA PRO A 75 -29.77 -7.22 6.71
C PRO A 75 -29.72 -7.74 8.12
N SER A 76 -29.03 -7.01 9.00
CA SER A 76 -28.97 -7.33 10.42
C SER A 76 -30.40 -7.40 10.97
N VAL A 77 -30.83 -8.59 11.38
CA VAL A 77 -32.17 -8.78 11.97
C VAL A 77 -32.15 -8.21 13.38
N CYS A 78 -32.39 -6.90 13.49
CA CYS A 78 -32.74 -6.31 14.78
C CYS A 78 -34.15 -6.78 15.13
N ASN A 79 -34.21 -7.81 15.95
CA ASN A 79 -35.47 -8.38 16.44
C ASN A 79 -36.00 -7.56 17.65
N ASP A 80 -36.29 -6.28 17.42
CA ASP A 80 -36.83 -5.34 18.39
C ASP A 80 -38.39 -5.37 18.46
N GLY A 81 -39.00 -6.30 17.73
CA GLY A 81 -40.44 -6.52 17.71
C GLY A 81 -41.28 -5.40 17.09
N MET A 82 -40.68 -4.37 16.54
CA MET A 82 -41.41 -3.30 15.86
C MET A 82 -41.37 -3.49 14.32
N PRO A 83 -42.55 -3.42 13.66
CA PRO A 83 -42.60 -3.43 12.20
C PRO A 83 -41.94 -2.15 11.67
N ARG A 84 -40.71 -2.25 11.16
CA ARG A 84 -40.09 -1.18 10.40
C ARG A 84 -40.57 -1.25 8.96
N GLY A 85 -41.29 -0.20 8.54
CA GLY A 85 -41.58 -0.02 7.14
C GLY A 85 -40.26 -0.01 6.34
N SER A 86 -40.13 -0.90 5.36
CA SER A 86 -39.06 -0.85 4.37
C SER A 86 -39.18 0.48 3.63
N SER A 87 -38.34 1.45 4.01
CA SER A 87 -38.33 2.76 3.36
C SER A 87 -37.85 2.59 1.92
N GLN A 88 -38.63 3.03 0.94
CA GLN A 88 -38.24 3.07 -0.46
C GLN A 88 -36.97 3.95 -0.66
N THR A 89 -36.76 4.90 0.22
CA THR A 89 -35.56 5.75 0.36
C THR A 89 -34.28 4.92 0.58
N ASP A 90 -34.33 3.89 1.42
CA ASP A 90 -33.20 3.02 1.73
C ASP A 90 -32.68 2.24 0.50
N LEU A 91 -33.55 1.83 -0.41
CA LEU A 91 -33.15 1.14 -1.63
C LEU A 91 -32.56 2.10 -2.66
N SER A 92 -33.08 3.32 -2.75
CA SER A 92 -32.57 4.36 -3.64
C SER A 92 -31.17 4.82 -3.21
N ASP A 93 -31.00 5.06 -1.92
CA ASP A 93 -29.70 5.48 -1.36
C ASP A 93 -28.64 4.38 -1.52
N TYR A 94 -29.04 3.13 -1.33
CA TYR A 94 -28.16 1.99 -1.59
C TYR A 94 -27.74 1.91 -3.07
N ALA A 95 -28.67 2.07 -4.00
CA ALA A 95 -28.35 2.06 -5.43
C ALA A 95 -27.41 3.21 -5.79
N ALA A 96 -27.64 4.41 -5.26
CA ALA A 96 -26.80 5.57 -5.48
C ALA A 96 -25.37 5.34 -4.95
N ASN A 97 -25.22 4.79 -3.75
CA ASN A 97 -23.90 4.48 -3.17
C ASN A 97 -23.12 3.43 -3.97
N ILE A 98 -23.80 2.42 -4.51
CA ILE A 98 -23.17 1.41 -5.40
C ILE A 98 -22.74 2.05 -6.72
N ASP A 99 -23.57 2.88 -7.32
CA ASP A 99 -23.25 3.55 -8.58
C ASP A 99 -22.06 4.52 -8.41
N GLU A 100 -22.01 5.28 -7.31
CA GLU A 100 -20.87 6.13 -6.96
C GLU A 100 -19.57 5.32 -6.81
N ALA A 101 -19.58 4.22 -6.06
CA ALA A 101 -18.42 3.37 -5.87
C ALA A 101 -17.97 2.70 -7.20
N ILE A 102 -18.88 2.40 -8.12
CA ILE A 102 -18.55 1.89 -9.45
C ILE A 102 -17.87 2.95 -10.31
N GLU A 103 -18.32 4.20 -10.26
CA GLU A 103 -17.67 5.29 -10.99
C GLU A 103 -16.26 5.56 -10.43
N GLU A 104 -16.12 5.61 -9.11
CA GLU A 104 -14.79 5.72 -8.47
C GLU A 104 -13.85 4.58 -8.90
N LEU A 105 -14.36 3.35 -8.97
CA LEU A 105 -13.60 2.19 -9.44
C LEU A 105 -13.12 2.36 -10.90
N LYS A 106 -13.93 2.90 -11.76
CA LYS A 106 -13.56 3.17 -13.16
C LYS A 106 -12.46 4.20 -13.25
N GLU A 107 -12.56 5.29 -12.49
CA GLU A 107 -11.56 6.35 -12.44
C GLU A 107 -10.21 5.83 -11.93
N GLU A 108 -10.21 5.09 -10.80
CA GLU A 108 -8.99 4.52 -10.23
C GLU A 108 -8.34 3.48 -11.17
N ARG A 109 -9.13 2.69 -11.91
CA ARG A 109 -8.61 1.78 -12.94
C ARG A 109 -7.92 2.51 -14.09
N LEU A 110 -8.49 3.60 -14.56
CA LEU A 110 -7.87 4.41 -15.61
C LEU A 110 -6.56 5.03 -15.11
N GLU A 111 -6.54 5.54 -13.88
CA GLU A 111 -5.34 6.12 -13.27
C GLU A 111 -4.25 5.05 -13.05
N LYS A 112 -4.61 3.86 -12.57
CA LYS A 112 -3.70 2.72 -12.46
C LYS A 112 -3.06 2.36 -13.80
N ILE A 113 -3.83 2.36 -14.90
CA ILE A 113 -3.31 2.07 -16.24
C ILE A 113 -2.34 3.15 -16.70
N LYS A 114 -2.61 4.43 -16.44
CA LYS A 114 -1.70 5.54 -16.77
C LYS A 114 -0.38 5.40 -16.01
N ILE A 115 -0.46 5.18 -14.70
CA ILE A 115 0.72 4.97 -13.84
C ILE A 115 1.54 3.75 -14.30
N TYR A 116 0.87 2.64 -14.61
CA TYR A 116 1.55 1.45 -15.14
C TYR A 116 2.32 1.75 -16.42
N ARG A 117 1.68 2.40 -17.39
CA ARG A 117 2.30 2.75 -18.69
C ARG A 117 3.49 3.69 -18.50
N GLU A 118 3.35 4.70 -17.65
CA GLU A 118 4.41 5.64 -17.32
C GLU A 118 5.65 4.91 -16.76
N ILE A 119 5.44 4.05 -15.77
CA ILE A 119 6.53 3.30 -15.13
C ILE A 119 7.14 2.28 -16.11
N GLU A 120 6.32 1.55 -16.87
CA GLU A 120 6.81 0.53 -17.81
C GLU A 120 7.65 1.13 -18.93
N ILE A 121 7.26 2.30 -19.47
CA ILE A 121 8.04 3.01 -20.47
C ILE A 121 9.42 3.36 -19.91
N ARG A 122 9.50 3.85 -18.65
CA ARG A 122 10.78 4.23 -18.05
C ARG A 122 11.65 3.02 -17.69
N ILE A 123 11.06 1.92 -17.26
CA ILE A 123 11.79 0.67 -17.04
C ILE A 123 12.43 0.19 -18.36
N ARG A 124 11.72 0.29 -19.48
CA ARG A 124 12.26 -0.09 -20.80
C ARG A 124 13.41 0.79 -21.27
N CYS A 125 13.56 2.00 -20.75
CA CYS A 125 14.69 2.87 -21.06
C CYS A 125 15.99 2.43 -20.35
N VAL A 126 15.93 1.59 -19.33
CA VAL A 126 17.11 0.98 -18.71
C VAL A 126 17.72 -0.01 -19.69
N LYS A 127 19.03 0.05 -19.90
CA LYS A 127 19.68 -0.73 -20.96
C LYS A 127 19.84 -2.22 -20.67
N ASP A 128 20.03 -2.56 -19.41
CA ASP A 128 20.28 -3.92 -18.93
C ASP A 128 18.96 -4.66 -18.69
N GLU A 129 18.81 -5.86 -19.26
CA GLU A 129 17.59 -6.66 -19.16
C GLU A 129 17.34 -7.21 -17.75
N ASP A 130 18.40 -7.59 -17.03
CA ASP A 130 18.30 -8.07 -15.66
C ASP A 130 17.86 -6.94 -14.72
N GLU A 131 18.36 -5.73 -14.94
CA GLU A 131 17.95 -4.52 -14.21
C GLU A 131 16.48 -4.21 -14.46
N GLN A 132 16.02 -4.28 -15.73
CA GLN A 132 14.59 -4.11 -16.06
C GLN A 132 13.73 -5.15 -15.36
N GLU A 133 14.12 -6.44 -15.42
CA GLU A 133 13.31 -7.51 -14.86
C GLU A 133 13.25 -7.45 -13.32
N VAL A 134 14.34 -7.08 -12.64
CA VAL A 134 14.32 -6.82 -11.18
C VAL A 134 13.33 -5.72 -10.83
N LEU A 135 13.31 -4.61 -11.57
CA LEU A 135 12.35 -3.53 -11.32
C LEU A 135 10.91 -3.98 -11.57
N ARG A 136 10.64 -4.73 -12.65
CA ARG A 136 9.30 -5.28 -12.92
C ARG A 136 8.84 -6.24 -11.84
N MET A 137 9.68 -7.19 -11.46
CA MET A 137 9.33 -8.17 -10.42
C MET A 137 9.02 -7.49 -9.09
N ARG A 138 9.86 -6.54 -8.70
CA ARG A 138 9.70 -5.88 -7.40
C ARG A 138 8.54 -4.90 -7.36
N TYR A 139 8.42 -4.01 -8.36
CA TYR A 139 7.52 -2.86 -8.30
C TYR A 139 6.20 -3.08 -9.05
N ILE A 140 6.19 -3.88 -10.11
CA ILE A 140 4.97 -4.20 -10.85
C ILE A 140 4.33 -5.48 -10.30
N LYS A 141 5.07 -6.60 -10.27
CA LYS A 141 4.56 -7.88 -9.79
C LYS A 141 4.48 -7.95 -8.25
N GLY A 142 5.21 -7.09 -7.53
CA GLY A 142 5.19 -6.97 -6.08
C GLY A 142 5.82 -8.15 -5.34
N MET A 143 6.73 -8.85 -5.97
CA MET A 143 7.42 -10.03 -5.42
C MET A 143 8.35 -9.64 -4.26
N LYS A 144 8.54 -10.57 -3.33
CA LYS A 144 9.57 -10.44 -2.29
C LYS A 144 10.95 -10.65 -2.89
N TRP A 145 11.98 -10.15 -2.23
CA TRP A 145 13.35 -10.26 -2.74
C TRP A 145 13.83 -11.71 -2.90
N GLU A 146 13.39 -12.57 -2.00
CA GLU A 146 13.69 -14.00 -2.02
C GLU A 146 13.06 -14.67 -3.26
N GLU A 147 11.82 -14.30 -3.57
CA GLU A 147 11.11 -14.81 -4.76
C GLU A 147 11.76 -14.32 -6.04
N VAL A 148 12.21 -13.06 -6.08
CA VAL A 148 12.93 -12.49 -7.21
C VAL A 148 14.26 -13.22 -7.41
N ALA A 149 15.01 -13.49 -6.33
CA ALA A 149 16.28 -14.20 -6.38
C ALA A 149 16.12 -15.61 -6.98
N VAL A 150 15.14 -16.36 -6.50
CA VAL A 150 14.82 -17.70 -7.03
C VAL A 150 14.44 -17.62 -8.51
N LYS A 151 13.57 -16.69 -8.88
CA LYS A 151 13.04 -16.60 -10.25
C LYS A 151 14.08 -16.18 -11.28
N MET A 152 15.01 -15.32 -10.89
CA MET A 152 16.10 -14.88 -11.74
C MET A 152 17.34 -15.77 -11.66
N ASN A 153 17.33 -16.80 -10.82
CA ASN A 153 18.46 -17.68 -10.57
C ASN A 153 19.74 -16.94 -10.07
N TYR A 154 19.54 -15.92 -9.25
CA TYR A 154 20.59 -15.15 -8.59
C TYR A 154 20.57 -15.38 -7.08
N SER A 155 21.70 -15.11 -6.42
CA SER A 155 21.71 -15.02 -4.97
C SER A 155 20.94 -13.79 -4.48
N TYR A 156 20.41 -13.83 -3.26
CA TYR A 156 19.73 -12.68 -2.64
C TYR A 156 20.58 -11.39 -2.72
N ARG A 157 21.87 -11.50 -2.38
CA ARG A 157 22.80 -10.36 -2.48
C ARG A 157 23.02 -9.91 -3.93
N GLY A 158 23.04 -10.84 -4.87
CA GLY A 158 23.15 -10.56 -6.30
C GLY A 158 21.99 -9.70 -6.78
N VAL A 159 20.76 -10.09 -6.45
CA VAL A 159 19.55 -9.32 -6.82
C VAL A 159 19.57 -7.91 -6.21
N LEU A 160 19.96 -7.77 -4.95
CA LEU A 160 20.06 -6.43 -4.33
C LEU A 160 21.11 -5.55 -5.01
N LYS A 161 22.22 -6.14 -5.48
CA LYS A 161 23.25 -5.42 -6.24
C LYS A 161 22.73 -4.98 -7.61
N ILE A 162 22.03 -5.88 -8.34
CA ILE A 162 21.38 -5.55 -9.62
C ILE A 162 20.35 -4.43 -9.41
N HIS A 163 19.51 -4.54 -8.37
CA HIS A 163 18.54 -3.49 -8.05
C HIS A 163 19.19 -2.13 -7.75
N GLY A 164 20.32 -2.10 -7.04
CA GLY A 164 21.07 -0.87 -6.79
C GLY A 164 21.49 -0.20 -8.12
N LYS A 165 22.10 -0.96 -9.03
CA LYS A 165 22.46 -0.48 -10.37
C LYS A 165 21.24 -0.06 -11.20
N ALA A 166 20.16 -0.85 -11.14
CA ALA A 166 18.91 -0.52 -11.81
C ALA A 166 18.38 0.86 -11.39
N LEU A 167 18.46 1.20 -10.10
CA LEU A 167 18.06 2.51 -9.61
C LEU A 167 19.02 3.63 -10.05
N GLU A 168 20.32 3.36 -10.18
CA GLU A 168 21.26 4.33 -10.73
C GLU A 168 20.93 4.66 -12.18
N ASN A 169 20.62 3.64 -13.00
CA ASN A 169 20.31 3.75 -14.42
C ASN A 169 18.87 4.17 -14.73
N PHE A 170 17.98 4.12 -13.74
CA PHE A 170 16.58 4.52 -13.89
C PHE A 170 16.43 6.03 -13.78
N GLU A 171 15.78 6.68 -14.75
CA GLU A 171 15.54 8.12 -14.77
C GLU A 171 14.07 8.48 -14.58
N ILE A 172 13.81 9.46 -13.73
CA ILE A 172 12.51 10.12 -13.57
C ILE A 172 12.56 11.42 -14.37
N LYS A 173 12.08 11.42 -15.61
CA LYS A 173 11.89 12.66 -16.40
C LYS A 173 10.42 12.95 -16.57
#